data_ca72c813f19333913ededf462ff4167e
#
_entry.id   ca72c813f19333913ededf462ff4167e
#
_cell.length_a   1.000
_cell.length_b   1.000
_cell.length_c   1.000
_cell.angle_alpha   90.00
_cell.angle_beta   90.00
_cell.angle_gamma   90.00
#
_symmetry.space_group_name_H-M   'P 1'
#
loop_
_entity.id
_entity.type
_entity.pdbx_description
1 polymer ?
#
loop_
_entity_poly.entity_id
_entity_poly.type
_entity_poly.pdbx_seq_one_letter_code
_entity_poly.pdbx_strand_id
1 'polypeptide(L)'
;VSARTAARRWTTVLAGVLSGAVLVVTVLGAGVTAVMGQLEDNITSLDVSEQTGVSVTETDSVVVDQETGQNTPFTMVVMGSDSRTGKGNKGYGSVAKFGDVERSDTTILFHVNADRSQAIGVSIPRDTLMTLPECTQDGQTVGGNQGRFNEAMYLGGPGCVLKAVEQLSGLKVDNFMVIDFAAFKRITESIGGVEICVEEDVNDPLSGLKLDQGLHTVTGEQALAFVRARKTLGDGSDTSRIRRQQAFLSSMARKVLSSDILLNPASLLGVLNAATQNLTADPQLANIENLRDLAVSLRELRPKDITFTTMPWKPSGDGATVQVAKKRANPLWDAIANDTPWPPKANADQPLLKKAPEEVRVEIINATGQKGTGKQAKRALTQEGFNVVNVKKIKDSNLGEYPSQDTIWFDPNWDVSAKTLIYSTGIDNTEAVPGQGGTMQVIMTDPLTSARSVSIAKVAQDLTANVNTGDENFCAS
;
A
#
# COMPACT_ATOMS: atom_id res chain seq x y z
N VAL A 1 51.44 -26.82 50.51
CA VAL A 1 51.68 -25.44 49.98
C VAL A 1 51.13 -25.23 48.60
N SER A 2 50.79 -26.30 47.75
CA SER A 2 50.43 -26.14 46.35
C SER A 2 48.92 -25.79 46.03
N ALA A 3 47.98 -26.19 46.88
CA ALA A 3 46.56 -26.02 46.61
C ALA A 3 46.04 -24.55 46.78
N ARG A 4 46.61 -23.82 47.73
CA ARG A 4 46.26 -22.40 48.02
C ARG A 4 46.78 -21.43 46.95
N THR A 5 47.86 -21.72 46.27
CA THR A 5 48.42 -20.91 45.19
C THR A 5 47.66 -21.10 43.86
N ALA A 6 47.15 -22.30 43.61
CA ALA A 6 46.29 -22.60 42.42
C ALA A 6 44.93 -21.89 42.55
N ALA A 7 44.26 -21.97 43.71
CA ALA A 7 42.98 -21.31 43.94
C ALA A 7 43.09 -19.78 43.78
N ARG A 8 44.15 -19.17 44.22
CA ARG A 8 44.38 -17.69 44.10
C ARG A 8 44.65 -17.27 42.65
N ARG A 9 45.26 -18.12 41.84
CA ARG A 9 45.47 -17.85 40.42
C ARG A 9 44.13 -17.97 39.64
N TRP A 10 43.31 -18.93 39.97
CA TRP A 10 41.98 -19.08 39.35
C TRP A 10 41.03 -17.92 39.70
N THR A 11 41.05 -17.43 40.92
CA THR A 11 40.23 -16.28 41.31
C THR A 11 40.69 -14.98 40.62
N THR A 12 42.01 -14.78 40.40
CA THR A 12 42.50 -13.61 39.62
C THR A 12 42.20 -13.72 38.15
N VAL A 13 42.22 -14.91 37.54
CA VAL A 13 41.81 -15.11 36.13
C VAL A 13 40.32 -14.90 35.97
N LEU A 14 39.48 -15.45 36.85
CA LEU A 14 38.03 -15.25 36.83
C LEU A 14 37.66 -13.77 37.05
N ALA A 15 38.30 -13.08 37.96
CA ALA A 15 38.10 -11.64 38.16
C ALA A 15 38.50 -10.82 36.92
N GLY A 16 39.60 -11.20 36.24
CA GLY A 16 40.04 -10.55 34.99
C GLY A 16 39.06 -10.78 33.84
N VAL A 17 38.53 -12.01 33.68
CA VAL A 17 37.51 -12.34 32.65
C VAL A 17 36.21 -11.63 32.94
N LEU A 18 35.74 -11.61 34.18
CA LEU A 18 34.52 -10.85 34.57
C LEU A 18 34.68 -9.35 34.35
N SER A 19 35.83 -8.77 34.75
CA SER A 19 36.10 -7.34 34.53
C SER A 19 36.19 -7.02 33.03
N GLY A 20 36.79 -7.88 32.23
CA GLY A 20 36.84 -7.75 30.77
C GLY A 20 35.44 -7.85 30.12
N ALA A 21 34.62 -8.80 30.57
CA ALA A 21 33.24 -8.94 30.11
C ALA A 21 32.39 -7.72 30.47
N VAL A 22 32.48 -7.21 31.69
CA VAL A 22 31.81 -5.98 32.14
C VAL A 22 32.24 -4.78 31.31
N LEU A 23 33.54 -4.66 31.02
CA LEU A 23 34.07 -3.56 30.21
C LEU A 23 33.59 -3.63 28.74
N VAL A 24 33.55 -4.82 28.17
CA VAL A 24 32.98 -5.04 26.82
C VAL A 24 31.48 -4.71 26.78
N VAL A 25 30.72 -5.11 27.78
CA VAL A 25 29.28 -4.82 27.88
C VAL A 25 29.05 -3.30 28.07
N THR A 26 29.85 -2.63 28.88
CA THR A 26 29.74 -1.16 29.08
C THR A 26 30.15 -0.39 27.83
N VAL A 27 31.20 -0.79 27.12
CA VAL A 27 31.60 -0.14 25.85
C VAL A 27 30.58 -0.36 24.75
N LEU A 28 30.05 -1.57 24.65
CA LEU A 28 28.96 -1.88 23.71
C LEU A 28 27.67 -1.10 24.07
N GLY A 29 27.31 -1.04 25.35
CA GLY A 29 26.19 -0.27 25.86
C GLY A 29 26.33 1.22 25.58
N ALA A 30 27.49 1.81 25.87
CA ALA A 30 27.79 3.21 25.57
C ALA A 30 27.80 3.51 24.06
N GLY A 31 28.27 2.55 23.26
CA GLY A 31 28.21 2.66 21.79
C GLY A 31 26.78 2.65 21.26
N VAL A 32 25.92 1.79 21.78
CA VAL A 32 24.49 1.73 21.40
C VAL A 32 23.76 3.01 21.80
N THR A 33 23.96 3.50 23.05
CA THR A 33 23.30 4.74 23.48
C THR A 33 23.77 5.96 22.70
N ALA A 34 25.06 6.04 22.33
CA ALA A 34 25.57 7.13 21.49
C ALA A 34 24.94 7.10 20.07
N VAL A 35 24.79 5.91 19.47
CA VAL A 35 24.15 5.76 18.19
C VAL A 35 22.68 6.13 18.27
N MET A 36 21.94 5.67 19.30
CA MET A 36 20.54 6.02 19.52
C MET A 36 20.33 7.53 19.66
N GLY A 37 21.14 8.21 20.50
CA GLY A 37 21.08 9.66 20.63
C GLY A 37 21.35 10.40 19.31
N GLN A 38 22.29 9.92 18.50
CA GLN A 38 22.54 10.52 17.19
C GLN A 38 21.36 10.35 16.23
N LEU A 39 20.62 9.24 16.33
CA LEU A 39 19.42 9.01 15.50
C LEU A 39 18.28 9.96 15.92
N GLU A 40 18.08 10.19 17.21
CA GLU A 40 17.11 11.14 17.73
C GLU A 40 17.45 12.58 17.30
N ASP A 41 18.71 12.99 17.42
CA ASP A 41 19.18 14.31 16.99
C ASP A 41 18.98 14.58 15.49
N ASN A 42 18.83 13.54 14.68
CA ASN A 42 18.55 13.66 13.25
C ASN A 42 17.09 14.02 12.92
N ILE A 43 16.16 13.71 13.83
CA ILE A 43 14.71 13.91 13.61
C ILE A 43 14.32 15.30 14.09
N THR A 44 13.60 16.02 13.27
CA THR A 44 12.95 17.26 13.71
C THR A 44 11.63 16.91 14.36
N SER A 45 11.58 17.00 15.70
CA SER A 45 10.33 16.84 16.45
C SER A 45 9.47 18.09 16.30
N LEU A 46 8.21 17.91 15.91
CA LEU A 46 7.24 19.01 15.72
C LEU A 46 5.94 18.72 16.47
N ASP A 47 5.70 19.47 17.54
CA ASP A 47 4.42 19.44 18.24
C ASP A 47 3.38 20.28 17.49
N VAL A 48 2.27 19.63 17.14
CA VAL A 48 1.14 20.25 16.44
C VAL A 48 -0.13 20.31 17.32
N SER A 49 0.01 20.13 18.62
CA SER A 49 -1.10 20.09 19.58
C SER A 49 -1.92 21.37 19.60
N GLU A 50 -1.30 22.55 19.42
CA GLU A 50 -2.00 23.83 19.30
C GLU A 50 -2.95 23.87 18.10
N GLN A 51 -2.62 23.14 17.04
CA GLN A 51 -3.41 23.10 15.80
C GLN A 51 -4.47 22.02 15.85
N THR A 52 -4.12 20.83 16.34
CA THR A 52 -5.00 19.66 16.33
C THR A 52 -5.88 19.54 17.56
N GLY A 53 -5.48 20.15 18.67
CA GLY A 53 -6.10 19.96 19.99
C GLY A 53 -5.76 18.59 20.62
N VAL A 54 -4.86 17.82 20.01
CA VAL A 54 -4.37 16.52 20.52
C VAL A 54 -2.92 16.69 20.93
N SER A 55 -2.62 16.42 22.20
CA SER A 55 -1.26 16.40 22.72
C SER A 55 -0.75 14.96 22.73
N VAL A 56 0.33 14.73 22.02
CA VAL A 56 1.01 13.43 21.94
C VAL A 56 2.33 13.57 22.72
N THR A 57 2.59 12.67 23.66
CA THR A 57 3.81 12.71 24.47
C THR A 57 4.85 11.72 23.94
N GLU A 58 6.13 12.05 24.06
CA GLU A 58 7.25 11.19 23.63
C GLU A 58 7.28 9.83 24.32
N THR A 59 6.65 9.73 25.50
CA THR A 59 6.68 8.54 26.36
C THR A 59 5.57 7.53 26.02
N ASP A 60 4.57 7.93 25.24
CA ASP A 60 3.49 7.02 24.88
C ASP A 60 3.96 6.03 23.80
N SER A 61 3.61 4.75 23.96
CA SER A 61 3.92 3.75 22.93
C SER A 61 2.99 3.90 21.74
N VAL A 62 3.55 3.86 20.52
CA VAL A 62 2.76 3.90 19.26
C VAL A 62 2.12 2.56 18.89
N VAL A 63 2.50 1.45 19.53
CA VAL A 63 2.15 0.11 19.06
C VAL A 63 1.55 -0.80 20.13
N VAL A 64 1.69 -0.44 21.40
CA VAL A 64 1.24 -1.26 22.54
C VAL A 64 0.55 -0.37 23.57
N ASP A 65 -0.63 -0.77 23.97
CA ASP A 65 -1.32 -0.18 25.12
C ASP A 65 -0.53 -0.49 26.40
N GLN A 66 -0.10 0.54 27.11
CA GLN A 66 0.78 0.39 28.30
C GLN A 66 0.08 -0.24 29.50
N GLU A 67 -1.26 -0.16 29.56
CA GLU A 67 -2.03 -0.74 30.67
C GLU A 67 -2.30 -2.22 30.43
N THR A 68 -2.61 -2.60 29.20
CA THR A 68 -3.02 -3.97 28.85
C THR A 68 -1.89 -4.81 28.25
N GLY A 69 -0.84 -4.19 27.73
CA GLY A 69 0.24 -4.84 26.99
C GLY A 69 -0.18 -5.42 25.64
N GLN A 70 -1.38 -5.05 25.15
CA GLN A 70 -1.90 -5.51 23.86
C GLN A 70 -1.49 -4.55 22.74
N ASN A 71 -1.31 -5.08 21.54
CA ASN A 71 -1.11 -4.25 20.37
C ASN A 71 -2.33 -3.36 20.12
N THR A 72 -2.08 -2.09 19.85
CA THR A 72 -3.09 -1.11 19.42
C THR A 72 -3.07 -0.97 17.91
N PRO A 73 -4.20 -0.63 17.25
CA PRO A 73 -4.16 -0.19 15.87
C PRO A 73 -3.34 1.11 15.79
N PHE A 74 -2.64 1.28 14.68
CA PHE A 74 -1.77 2.42 14.47
C PHE A 74 -2.19 3.19 13.23
N THR A 75 -2.48 4.47 13.37
CA THR A 75 -2.89 5.33 12.25
C THR A 75 -2.00 6.56 12.17
N MET A 76 -1.34 6.77 11.03
CA MET A 76 -0.46 7.90 10.80
C MET A 76 -0.66 8.52 9.43
N VAL A 77 -0.30 9.79 9.29
CA VAL A 77 -0.24 10.48 8.00
C VAL A 77 1.22 10.68 7.57
N VAL A 78 1.57 10.17 6.41
CA VAL A 78 2.85 10.44 5.76
C VAL A 78 2.66 11.50 4.68
N MET A 79 3.42 12.57 4.79
CA MET A 79 3.39 13.71 3.87
C MET A 79 4.71 13.79 3.11
N GLY A 80 4.64 13.81 1.78
CA GLY A 80 5.76 14.13 0.92
C GLY A 80 5.82 15.64 0.70
N SER A 81 6.85 16.30 1.23
CA SER A 81 7.05 17.73 1.07
C SER A 81 7.85 18.04 -0.19
N ASP A 82 7.40 19.05 -0.95
CA ASP A 82 8.15 19.62 -2.07
C ASP A 82 9.03 20.81 -1.63
N SER A 83 9.35 20.90 -0.33
CA SER A 83 10.24 21.93 0.20
C SER A 83 11.54 21.99 -0.56
N ARG A 84 11.92 23.19 -0.98
CA ARG A 84 13.14 23.49 -1.73
C ARG A 84 14.22 24.09 -0.85
N THR A 85 13.91 24.32 0.40
CA THR A 85 14.82 24.78 1.43
C THR A 85 15.55 23.60 2.06
N GLY A 86 16.70 23.87 2.69
CA GLY A 86 17.50 22.84 3.33
C GLY A 86 18.59 22.21 2.45
N LYS A 87 19.46 21.46 3.12
CA LYS A 87 20.63 20.83 2.53
C LYS A 87 20.21 19.56 1.78
N GLY A 88 20.39 19.54 0.45
CA GLY A 88 20.00 18.38 -0.40
C GLY A 88 18.70 18.57 -1.18
N ASN A 89 17.92 19.65 -0.91
CA ASN A 89 16.68 19.97 -1.60
C ASN A 89 16.83 21.04 -2.71
N LYS A 90 18.05 21.55 -2.90
CA LYS A 90 18.34 22.56 -3.94
C LYS A 90 18.32 21.94 -5.32
N GLY A 91 17.73 22.66 -6.31
CA GLY A 91 17.74 22.25 -7.72
C GLY A 91 16.39 21.73 -8.26
N TYR A 92 15.38 21.52 -7.42
CA TYR A 92 14.07 21.01 -7.84
C TYR A 92 13.05 22.08 -8.23
N GLY A 93 13.50 23.23 -8.66
CA GLY A 93 12.73 24.38 -9.10
C GLY A 93 13.20 25.67 -8.45
N SER A 94 12.73 26.83 -8.97
CA SER A 94 13.15 28.14 -8.48
C SER A 94 12.21 28.67 -7.41
N VAL A 95 12.71 28.88 -6.19
CA VAL A 95 12.00 29.60 -5.11
C VAL A 95 11.62 31.03 -5.61
N ALA A 96 12.46 31.67 -6.40
CA ALA A 96 12.19 33.00 -6.96
C ALA A 96 10.98 33.03 -7.93
N LYS A 97 10.64 31.90 -8.56
CA LYS A 97 9.55 31.79 -9.53
C LYS A 97 8.22 31.38 -8.91
N PHE A 98 8.25 30.59 -7.82
CA PHE A 98 7.08 29.96 -7.25
C PHE A 98 6.83 30.33 -5.77
N GLY A 99 7.70 31.15 -5.18
CA GLY A 99 7.72 31.40 -3.73
C GLY A 99 8.27 30.22 -2.93
N ASP A 100 8.54 30.43 -1.65
CA ASP A 100 8.92 29.36 -0.70
C ASP A 100 7.63 28.75 -0.10
N VAL A 101 6.74 28.29 -0.98
CA VAL A 101 5.46 27.72 -0.60
C VAL A 101 5.61 26.20 -0.54
N GLU A 102 5.72 25.67 0.66
CA GLU A 102 5.73 24.24 0.88
C GLU A 102 4.33 23.65 0.66
N ARG A 103 4.24 22.59 -0.12
CA ARG A 103 3.00 21.85 -0.37
C ARG A 103 3.22 20.37 -0.16
N SER A 104 2.19 19.70 0.34
CA SER A 104 2.15 18.25 0.33
C SER A 104 1.61 17.75 -1.01
N ASP A 105 2.52 17.41 -1.92
CA ASP A 105 2.16 16.84 -3.22
C ASP A 105 1.77 15.36 -3.13
N THR A 106 2.09 14.71 -2.03
CA THR A 106 1.75 13.33 -1.71
C THR A 106 1.34 13.27 -0.24
N THR A 107 0.12 12.82 0.02
CA THR A 107 -0.37 12.56 1.39
C THR A 107 -0.98 11.17 1.42
N ILE A 108 -0.50 10.35 2.34
CA ILE A 108 -0.95 8.97 2.51
C ILE A 108 -1.31 8.76 3.97
N LEU A 109 -2.55 8.36 4.22
CA LEU A 109 -2.97 7.85 5.52
C LEU A 109 -2.61 6.37 5.59
N PHE A 110 -1.75 6.01 6.53
CA PHE A 110 -1.40 4.63 6.84
C PHE A 110 -2.15 4.16 8.07
N HIS A 111 -2.68 2.95 7.99
CA HIS A 111 -3.28 2.25 9.11
C HIS A 111 -2.74 0.83 9.17
N VAL A 112 -2.42 0.38 10.38
CA VAL A 112 -1.98 -0.99 10.67
C VAL A 112 -2.92 -1.56 11.72
N ASN A 113 -3.53 -2.70 11.41
CA ASN A 113 -4.45 -3.36 12.32
C ASN A 113 -3.75 -3.77 13.64
N ALA A 114 -4.50 -3.78 14.75
CA ALA A 114 -3.99 -4.20 16.06
C ALA A 114 -3.40 -5.62 16.00
N ASP A 115 -4.05 -6.53 15.29
CA ASP A 115 -3.59 -7.91 15.14
C ASP A 115 -2.44 -8.09 14.13
N ARG A 116 -1.94 -6.98 13.54
CA ARG A 116 -0.87 -6.99 12.51
C ARG A 116 -1.19 -7.88 11.30
N SER A 117 -2.47 -8.15 11.05
CA SER A 117 -2.91 -8.96 9.90
C SER A 117 -2.89 -8.20 8.58
N GLN A 118 -2.97 -6.86 8.64
CA GLN A 118 -2.97 -6.00 7.46
C GLN A 118 -2.42 -4.60 7.77
N ALA A 119 -1.81 -4.00 6.76
CA ALA A 119 -1.57 -2.56 6.69
C ALA A 119 -2.20 -1.99 5.42
N ILE A 120 -2.79 -0.79 5.53
CA ILE A 120 -3.39 -0.09 4.39
C ILE A 120 -2.81 1.32 4.26
N GLY A 121 -2.41 1.69 3.05
CA GLY A 121 -2.02 3.05 2.69
C GLY A 121 -3.06 3.68 1.77
N VAL A 122 -3.72 4.75 2.23
CA VAL A 122 -4.74 5.48 1.47
C VAL A 122 -4.18 6.80 0.96
N SER A 123 -3.92 6.88 -0.35
CA SER A 123 -3.48 8.12 -0.98
C SER A 123 -4.63 9.11 -1.09
N ILE A 124 -4.42 10.34 -0.64
CA ILE A 124 -5.40 11.44 -0.74
C ILE A 124 -5.00 12.30 -1.95
N PRO A 125 -5.87 12.44 -2.98
CA PRO A 125 -5.56 13.28 -4.12
C PRO A 125 -5.37 14.74 -3.69
N ARG A 126 -4.24 15.34 -4.03
CA ARG A 126 -3.86 16.70 -3.63
C ARG A 126 -4.83 17.79 -4.11
N ASP A 127 -5.50 17.56 -5.26
CA ASP A 127 -6.46 18.48 -5.85
C ASP A 127 -7.92 18.21 -5.35
N THR A 128 -8.08 17.53 -4.20
CA THR A 128 -9.38 17.32 -3.57
C THR A 128 -9.95 18.65 -3.10
N LEU A 129 -11.08 19.05 -3.68
CA LEU A 129 -11.80 20.25 -3.30
C LEU A 129 -12.57 20.01 -2.00
N MET A 130 -12.29 20.84 -1.00
CA MET A 130 -12.91 20.76 0.32
C MET A 130 -13.01 22.14 0.96
N THR A 131 -13.78 22.28 2.03
CA THR A 131 -13.63 23.40 2.94
C THR A 131 -12.37 23.14 3.77
N LEU A 132 -11.37 24.01 3.64
CA LEU A 132 -10.13 23.86 4.40
C LEU A 132 -10.41 24.08 5.89
N PRO A 133 -9.79 23.28 6.78
CA PRO A 133 -9.97 23.47 8.22
C PRO A 133 -9.45 24.84 8.66
N GLU A 134 -10.02 25.35 9.75
CA GLU A 134 -9.44 26.49 10.44
C GLU A 134 -8.18 26.04 11.19
N CYS A 135 -7.07 26.71 10.90
CA CYS A 135 -5.74 26.42 11.45
C CYS A 135 -5.14 27.69 12.03
N THR A 136 -4.14 27.53 12.88
CA THR A 136 -3.38 28.64 13.44
C THR A 136 -2.04 28.76 12.72
N GLN A 137 -1.74 29.95 12.18
CA GLN A 137 -0.44 30.28 11.62
C GLN A 137 0.00 31.64 12.17
N ASP A 138 1.16 31.67 12.82
CA ASP A 138 1.71 32.89 13.44
C ASP A 138 0.70 33.60 14.38
N GLY A 139 -0.11 32.85 15.13
CA GLY A 139 -1.13 33.34 16.04
C GLY A 139 -2.41 33.85 15.34
N GLN A 140 -2.53 33.67 14.03
CA GLN A 140 -3.73 34.04 13.25
C GLN A 140 -4.50 32.81 12.80
N THR A 141 -5.82 32.88 12.82
CA THR A 141 -6.67 31.84 12.24
C THR A 141 -6.73 31.99 10.72
N VAL A 142 -6.36 30.93 10.02
CA VAL A 142 -6.38 30.82 8.55
C VAL A 142 -7.21 29.61 8.13
N GLY A 143 -7.70 29.58 6.89
CA GLY A 143 -8.56 28.50 6.40
C GLY A 143 -10.04 28.87 6.46
N GLY A 144 -10.93 27.88 6.62
CA GLY A 144 -12.39 28.06 6.63
C GLY A 144 -13.01 28.30 5.25
N ASN A 145 -12.22 28.52 4.21
CA ASN A 145 -12.67 28.74 2.83
C ASN A 145 -12.56 27.47 1.98
N GLN A 146 -13.24 27.47 0.84
CA GLN A 146 -13.06 26.42 -0.16
C GLN A 146 -11.68 26.50 -0.81
N GLY A 147 -10.96 25.35 -0.84
CA GLY A 147 -9.65 25.24 -1.44
C GLY A 147 -9.29 23.79 -1.76
N ARG A 148 -8.09 23.58 -2.27
CA ARG A 148 -7.55 22.24 -2.54
C ARG A 148 -6.91 21.67 -1.29
N PHE A 149 -7.02 20.38 -1.08
CA PHE A 149 -6.44 19.69 0.06
C PHE A 149 -4.96 20.02 0.30
N ASN A 150 -4.14 20.08 -0.75
CA ASN A 150 -2.71 20.38 -0.62
C ASN A 150 -2.39 21.80 -0.15
N GLU A 151 -3.36 22.71 -0.13
CA GLU A 151 -3.19 24.07 0.40
C GLU A 151 -3.15 24.07 1.93
N ALA A 152 -3.65 23.00 2.60
CA ALA A 152 -3.61 22.88 4.04
C ALA A 152 -2.17 22.94 4.59
N MET A 153 -1.20 22.35 3.87
CA MET A 153 0.21 22.40 4.24
C MET A 153 0.76 23.84 4.26
N TYR A 154 0.38 24.62 3.25
CA TYR A 154 0.76 26.04 3.17
C TYR A 154 0.08 26.90 4.26
N LEU A 155 -1.17 26.59 4.60
CA LEU A 155 -1.95 27.38 5.55
C LEU A 155 -1.48 27.22 7.01
N GLY A 156 -1.13 26.01 7.42
CA GLY A 156 -0.79 25.77 8.83
C GLY A 156 0.11 24.54 9.03
N GLY A 157 0.88 24.18 8.01
CA GLY A 157 1.84 23.07 8.09
C GLY A 157 1.19 21.71 8.31
N PRO A 158 1.96 20.75 8.87
CA PRO A 158 1.50 19.38 9.09
C PRO A 158 0.23 19.28 9.93
N GLY A 159 0.08 20.07 10.97
CA GLY A 159 -1.11 20.06 11.82
C GLY A 159 -2.39 20.41 11.05
N CYS A 160 -2.31 21.34 10.11
CA CYS A 160 -3.44 21.68 9.25
C CYS A 160 -3.78 20.55 8.26
N VAL A 161 -2.77 19.84 7.75
CA VAL A 161 -2.97 18.64 6.92
C VAL A 161 -3.66 17.54 7.72
N LEU A 162 -3.26 17.30 8.97
CA LEU A 162 -3.93 16.33 9.85
C LEU A 162 -5.42 16.67 10.01
N LYS A 163 -5.75 17.91 10.38
CA LYS A 163 -7.14 18.36 10.47
C LYS A 163 -7.92 18.17 9.17
N ALA A 164 -7.28 18.41 8.01
CA ALA A 164 -7.90 18.20 6.72
C ALA A 164 -8.16 16.70 6.44
N VAL A 165 -7.22 15.82 6.81
CA VAL A 165 -7.41 14.37 6.71
C VAL A 165 -8.52 13.89 7.62
N GLU A 166 -8.54 14.32 8.88
CA GLU A 166 -9.61 14.00 9.84
C GLU A 166 -10.99 14.46 9.35
N GLN A 167 -11.07 15.67 8.78
CA GLN A 167 -12.32 16.19 8.22
C GLN A 167 -12.82 15.39 7.00
N LEU A 168 -11.90 14.87 6.16
CA LEU A 168 -12.24 14.06 4.99
C LEU A 168 -12.64 12.63 5.35
N SER A 169 -11.97 12.05 6.33
CA SER A 169 -12.10 10.63 6.68
C SER A 169 -13.04 10.37 7.86
N GLY A 170 -13.17 11.35 8.78
CA GLY A 170 -13.82 11.15 10.07
C GLY A 170 -12.98 10.37 11.08
N LEU A 171 -11.74 10.04 10.73
CA LEU A 171 -10.81 9.29 11.59
C LEU A 171 -10.03 10.26 12.48
N LYS A 172 -9.62 9.78 13.64
CA LYS A 172 -8.57 10.41 14.43
C LYS A 172 -7.22 9.97 13.92
N VAL A 173 -6.28 10.90 13.83
CA VAL A 173 -4.92 10.65 13.40
C VAL A 173 -3.96 11.09 14.49
N ASP A 174 -3.27 10.14 15.09
CA ASP A 174 -2.43 10.39 16.24
C ASP A 174 -1.00 10.80 15.85
N ASN A 175 -0.50 10.26 14.72
CA ASN A 175 0.89 10.42 14.34
C ASN A 175 1.05 10.96 12.91
N PHE A 176 2.20 11.60 12.66
CA PHE A 176 2.56 12.02 11.30
C PHE A 176 4.06 11.98 11.05
N MET A 177 4.40 11.91 9.77
CA MET A 177 5.75 12.10 9.25
C MET A 177 5.74 13.00 8.02
N VAL A 178 6.72 13.90 7.93
CA VAL A 178 7.01 14.65 6.71
C VAL A 178 8.35 14.21 6.16
N ILE A 179 8.33 13.75 4.91
CA ILE A 179 9.50 13.23 4.19
C ILE A 179 9.82 14.21 3.06
N ASP A 180 10.99 14.85 3.12
CA ASP A 180 11.48 15.70 2.05
C ASP A 180 12.23 14.90 0.96
N PHE A 181 12.63 15.56 -0.12
CA PHE A 181 13.35 14.90 -1.21
C PHE A 181 14.69 14.31 -0.78
N ALA A 182 15.37 14.95 0.16
CA ALA A 182 16.66 14.47 0.65
C ALA A 182 16.50 13.20 1.49
N ALA A 183 15.50 13.14 2.37
CA ALA A 183 15.15 11.93 3.14
C ALA A 183 14.74 10.79 2.21
N PHE A 184 13.86 11.05 1.23
CA PHE A 184 13.42 10.04 0.27
C PHE A 184 14.60 9.40 -0.49
N LYS A 185 15.55 10.21 -0.96
CA LYS A 185 16.74 9.70 -1.65
C LYS A 185 17.57 8.80 -0.76
N ARG A 186 17.86 9.23 0.47
CA ARG A 186 18.64 8.43 1.42
C ARG A 186 17.97 7.13 1.81
N ILE A 187 16.65 7.15 2.02
CA ILE A 187 15.88 5.93 2.30
C ILE A 187 16.06 4.92 1.15
N THR A 188 15.83 5.35 -0.10
CA THR A 188 15.94 4.45 -1.26
C THR A 188 17.37 3.93 -1.48
N GLU A 189 18.40 4.73 -1.17
CA GLU A 189 19.78 4.31 -1.21
C GLU A 189 20.11 3.30 -0.10
N SER A 190 19.63 3.53 1.13
CA SER A 190 19.92 2.69 2.28
C SER A 190 19.33 1.29 2.20
N ILE A 191 18.17 1.15 1.54
CA ILE A 191 17.53 -0.16 1.30
C ILE A 191 18.13 -0.89 0.07
N GLY A 192 19.12 -0.29 -0.60
CA GLY A 192 19.77 -0.86 -1.80
C GLY A 192 18.93 -0.74 -3.08
N GLY A 193 17.98 0.20 -3.10
CA GLY A 193 17.13 0.49 -4.25
C GLY A 193 15.78 -0.21 -4.26
N VAL A 194 14.92 0.27 -5.14
CA VAL A 194 13.55 -0.21 -5.34
C VAL A 194 13.39 -0.72 -6.75
N GLU A 195 12.88 -1.93 -6.92
CA GLU A 195 12.58 -2.48 -8.22
C GLU A 195 11.33 -1.83 -8.81
N ILE A 196 11.46 -1.35 -10.04
CA ILE A 196 10.37 -0.78 -10.84
C ILE A 196 10.39 -1.39 -12.23
N CYS A 197 9.25 -1.41 -12.90
CA CYS A 197 9.15 -1.77 -14.28
C CYS A 197 8.67 -0.58 -15.12
N VAL A 198 9.26 -0.37 -16.29
CA VAL A 198 8.78 0.57 -17.30
C VAL A 198 8.40 -0.18 -18.58
N GLU A 199 7.19 0.08 -19.07
CA GLU A 199 6.62 -0.63 -20.23
C GLU A 199 7.20 -0.17 -21.57
N GLU A 200 7.82 1.00 -21.60
CA GLU A 200 8.45 1.62 -22.76
C GLU A 200 9.62 2.50 -22.33
N ASP A 201 10.47 2.90 -23.28
CA ASP A 201 11.59 3.80 -23.02
C ASP A 201 11.10 5.14 -22.49
N VAL A 202 11.65 5.57 -21.37
CA VAL A 202 11.29 6.81 -20.68
C VAL A 202 12.39 7.84 -20.80
N ASN A 203 12.03 9.03 -21.27
CA ASN A 203 12.90 10.19 -21.24
C ASN A 203 12.06 11.42 -20.84
N ASP A 204 12.03 11.72 -19.54
CA ASP A 204 11.28 12.83 -18.97
C ASP A 204 12.22 13.99 -18.59
N PRO A 205 12.32 15.03 -19.43
CA PRO A 205 13.20 16.17 -19.16
C PRO A 205 12.79 16.98 -17.92
N LEU A 206 11.52 16.88 -17.46
CA LEU A 206 11.03 17.64 -16.32
C LEU A 206 11.43 17.01 -14.99
N SER A 207 11.44 15.69 -14.91
CA SER A 207 11.89 14.95 -13.73
C SER A 207 13.38 14.56 -13.83
N GLY A 208 13.95 14.58 -15.04
CA GLY A 208 15.30 14.09 -15.33
C GLY A 208 15.38 12.56 -15.45
N LEU A 209 14.25 11.86 -15.49
CA LEU A 209 14.21 10.41 -15.61
C LEU A 209 14.60 9.95 -17.01
N LYS A 210 15.56 9.03 -17.08
CA LYS A 210 15.89 8.32 -18.31
C LYS A 210 16.09 6.85 -18.01
N LEU A 211 15.22 5.99 -18.57
CA LEU A 211 15.23 4.54 -18.41
C LEU A 211 14.82 3.88 -19.73
N ASP A 212 15.47 2.79 -20.07
CA ASP A 212 15.05 1.92 -21.16
C ASP A 212 13.88 1.04 -20.67
N GLN A 213 13.11 0.45 -21.59
CA GLN A 213 12.05 -0.50 -21.29
C GLN A 213 12.58 -1.68 -20.44
N GLY A 214 11.83 -2.10 -19.42
CA GLY A 214 12.11 -3.29 -18.61
C GLY A 214 12.18 -3.04 -17.11
N LEU A 215 12.79 -3.99 -16.41
CA LEU A 215 12.94 -4.00 -14.95
C LEU A 215 14.22 -3.23 -14.56
N HIS A 216 14.08 -2.31 -13.60
CA HIS A 216 15.18 -1.49 -13.10
C HIS A 216 15.18 -1.46 -11.58
N THR A 217 16.37 -1.41 -10.99
CA THR A 217 16.53 -1.07 -9.56
C THR A 217 16.97 0.40 -9.47
N VAL A 218 16.08 1.25 -8.97
CA VAL A 218 16.33 2.71 -8.89
C VAL A 218 16.61 3.15 -7.48
N THR A 219 17.54 4.09 -7.31
CA THR A 219 17.96 4.67 -6.02
C THR A 219 18.04 6.19 -6.12
N GLY A 220 18.02 6.86 -4.99
CA GLY A 220 18.34 8.30 -4.87
C GLY A 220 17.59 9.17 -5.88
N GLU A 221 18.35 9.91 -6.71
CA GLU A 221 17.81 10.82 -7.72
C GLU A 221 16.91 10.11 -8.74
N GLN A 222 17.29 8.89 -9.13
CA GLN A 222 16.54 8.15 -10.15
C GLN A 222 15.18 7.67 -9.59
N ALA A 223 15.16 7.22 -8.34
CA ALA A 223 13.93 6.89 -7.63
C ALA A 223 13.02 8.11 -7.47
N LEU A 224 13.60 9.26 -7.07
CA LEU A 224 12.85 10.52 -6.93
C LEU A 224 12.31 11.00 -8.27
N ALA A 225 13.11 10.91 -9.35
CA ALA A 225 12.68 11.27 -10.69
C ALA A 225 11.51 10.40 -11.17
N PHE A 226 11.53 9.09 -10.87
CA PHE A 226 10.46 8.16 -11.23
C PHE A 226 9.12 8.53 -10.56
N VAL A 227 9.09 8.78 -9.25
CA VAL A 227 7.84 9.12 -8.54
C VAL A 227 7.32 10.52 -8.88
N ARG A 228 8.17 11.40 -9.47
CA ARG A 228 7.83 12.77 -9.87
C ARG A 228 7.50 12.90 -11.36
N ALA A 229 7.86 11.94 -12.21
CA ALA A 229 7.60 11.99 -13.66
C ALA A 229 6.09 12.15 -13.93
N ARG A 230 5.71 13.01 -14.89
CA ARG A 230 4.30 13.33 -15.18
C ARG A 230 3.92 13.12 -16.64
N LYS A 231 4.76 13.50 -17.58
CA LYS A 231 4.39 13.60 -18.99
C LYS A 231 4.75 12.39 -19.83
N THR A 232 5.70 11.60 -19.39
CA THR A 232 6.26 10.50 -20.16
C THR A 232 5.89 9.12 -19.61
N LEU A 233 5.17 9.07 -18.51
CA LEU A 233 4.70 7.83 -17.89
C LEU A 233 3.20 7.90 -17.64
N GLY A 234 2.45 6.98 -18.24
CA GLY A 234 1.00 6.90 -18.18
C GLY A 234 0.31 8.02 -18.97
N ASP A 235 -0.94 8.34 -18.63
CA ASP A 235 -1.79 9.32 -19.32
C ASP A 235 -1.50 10.79 -18.93
N GLY A 236 -0.50 11.04 -18.09
CA GLY A 236 -0.14 12.39 -17.60
C GLY A 236 -1.09 12.94 -16.51
N SER A 237 -2.11 12.20 -16.11
CA SER A 237 -3.06 12.59 -15.05
C SER A 237 -2.43 12.47 -13.65
N ASP A 238 -3.02 13.18 -12.69
CA ASP A 238 -2.65 13.04 -11.28
C ASP A 238 -2.94 11.62 -10.76
N THR A 239 -3.99 11.00 -11.25
CA THR A 239 -4.37 9.62 -10.90
C THR A 239 -3.33 8.59 -11.36
N SER A 240 -2.78 8.77 -12.56
CA SER A 240 -1.70 7.93 -13.08
C SER A 240 -0.45 8.07 -12.22
N ARG A 241 -0.13 9.28 -11.78
CA ARG A 241 0.98 9.53 -10.84
C ARG A 241 0.75 8.84 -9.49
N ILE A 242 -0.45 8.93 -8.92
CA ILE A 242 -0.77 8.27 -7.65
C ILE A 242 -0.58 6.76 -7.78
N ARG A 243 -1.10 6.13 -8.84
CA ARG A 243 -0.92 4.68 -9.08
C ARG A 243 0.56 4.30 -9.15
N ARG A 244 1.38 5.07 -9.86
CA ARG A 244 2.83 4.84 -9.94
C ARG A 244 3.51 5.00 -8.58
N GLN A 245 3.12 5.99 -7.78
CA GLN A 245 3.64 6.16 -6.42
C GLN A 245 3.25 4.98 -5.52
N GLN A 246 2.02 4.49 -5.60
CA GLN A 246 1.57 3.30 -4.88
C GLN A 246 2.36 2.06 -5.30
N ALA A 247 2.56 1.89 -6.60
CA ALA A 247 3.38 0.86 -7.18
C ALA A 247 4.81 0.88 -6.62
N PHE A 248 5.42 2.05 -6.61
CA PHE A 248 6.74 2.25 -6.03
C PHE A 248 6.77 1.92 -4.52
N LEU A 249 5.78 2.38 -3.76
CA LEU A 249 5.68 2.09 -2.32
C LEU A 249 5.46 0.60 -2.03
N SER A 250 4.69 -0.10 -2.86
CA SER A 250 4.53 -1.56 -2.77
C SER A 250 5.86 -2.28 -2.97
N SER A 251 6.65 -1.89 -3.98
CA SER A 251 8.00 -2.42 -4.19
C SER A 251 8.95 -2.08 -3.05
N MET A 252 8.89 -0.86 -2.54
CA MET A 252 9.69 -0.43 -1.38
C MET A 252 9.33 -1.23 -0.14
N ALA A 253 8.04 -1.46 0.13
CA ALA A 253 7.58 -2.29 1.24
C ALA A 253 8.10 -3.73 1.12
N ARG A 254 8.03 -4.36 -0.07
CA ARG A 254 8.65 -5.68 -0.30
C ARG A 254 10.13 -5.69 0.05
N LYS A 255 10.86 -4.67 -0.38
CA LYS A 255 12.29 -4.57 -0.14
C LYS A 255 12.60 -4.41 1.34
N VAL A 256 11.89 -3.53 2.05
CA VAL A 256 12.06 -3.29 3.49
C VAL A 256 11.68 -4.51 4.32
N LEU A 257 10.57 -5.17 3.98
CA LEU A 257 10.11 -6.38 4.69
C LEU A 257 10.92 -7.64 4.33
N SER A 258 11.89 -7.52 3.41
CA SER A 258 12.77 -8.66 3.11
C SER A 258 13.62 -9.02 4.34
N SER A 259 13.95 -10.32 4.45
CA SER A 259 14.77 -10.85 5.54
C SER A 259 16.16 -10.17 5.65
N ASP A 260 16.67 -9.64 4.54
CA ASP A 260 17.98 -9.00 4.49
C ASP A 260 18.06 -7.68 5.26
N ILE A 261 16.91 -6.99 5.44
CA ILE A 261 16.84 -5.71 6.17
C ILE A 261 16.34 -5.93 7.60
N LEU A 262 15.15 -6.51 7.75
CA LEU A 262 14.50 -6.60 9.06
C LEU A 262 15.17 -7.60 10.02
N LEU A 263 15.77 -8.67 9.50
CA LEU A 263 16.47 -9.67 10.32
C LEU A 263 17.94 -9.33 10.57
N ASN A 264 18.50 -8.35 9.86
CA ASN A 264 19.87 -7.89 10.05
C ASN A 264 19.91 -6.58 10.85
N PRO A 265 20.34 -6.60 12.13
CA PRO A 265 20.36 -5.39 12.96
C PRO A 265 21.19 -4.24 12.38
N ALA A 266 22.30 -4.55 11.71
CA ALA A 266 23.14 -3.52 11.09
C ALA A 266 22.45 -2.86 9.89
N SER A 267 21.78 -3.65 9.04
CA SER A 267 21.00 -3.13 7.93
C SER A 267 19.82 -2.28 8.42
N LEU A 268 19.10 -2.77 9.44
CA LEU A 268 17.98 -2.03 10.04
C LEU A 268 18.46 -0.69 10.63
N LEU A 269 19.56 -0.67 11.38
CA LEU A 269 20.16 0.57 11.90
C LEU A 269 20.57 1.52 10.76
N GLY A 270 21.13 0.99 9.67
CA GLY A 270 21.47 1.77 8.49
C GLY A 270 20.25 2.45 7.86
N VAL A 271 19.15 1.71 7.72
CA VAL A 271 17.88 2.25 7.20
C VAL A 271 17.28 3.28 8.16
N LEU A 272 17.25 3.00 9.46
CA LEU A 272 16.80 3.96 10.47
C LEU A 272 17.63 5.25 10.43
N ASN A 273 18.95 5.15 10.38
CA ASN A 273 19.82 6.33 10.28
C ASN A 273 19.56 7.13 9.00
N ALA A 274 19.33 6.47 7.87
CA ALA A 274 19.01 7.15 6.62
C ALA A 274 17.61 7.80 6.66
N ALA A 275 16.64 7.11 7.23
CA ALA A 275 15.27 7.58 7.34
C ALA A 275 15.13 8.77 8.30
N THR A 276 15.85 8.76 9.43
CA THR A 276 15.78 9.82 10.43
C THR A 276 16.40 11.14 9.97
N GLN A 277 17.42 11.09 9.11
CA GLN A 277 18.03 12.30 8.56
C GLN A 277 17.05 13.10 7.69
N ASN A 278 16.72 14.33 8.10
CA ASN A 278 15.73 15.22 7.46
C ASN A 278 14.28 14.69 7.54
N LEU A 279 13.98 13.87 8.53
CA LEU A 279 12.61 13.53 8.88
C LEU A 279 12.05 14.59 9.82
N THR A 280 10.82 15.04 9.58
CA THR A 280 10.02 15.77 10.58
C THR A 280 8.90 14.85 11.02
N ALA A 281 8.71 14.69 12.32
CA ALA A 281 7.69 13.82 12.87
C ALA A 281 7.08 14.44 14.14
N ASP A 282 5.94 13.90 14.57
CA ASP A 282 5.42 14.22 15.89
C ASP A 282 6.39 13.76 17.00
N PRO A 283 6.24 14.27 18.24
CA PRO A 283 7.16 13.93 19.33
C PRO A 283 7.26 12.43 19.64
N GLN A 284 6.16 11.68 19.47
CA GLN A 284 6.10 10.26 19.73
C GLN A 284 6.93 9.45 18.71
N LEU A 285 6.80 9.78 17.41
CA LEU A 285 7.59 9.17 16.34
C LEU A 285 9.02 9.74 16.22
N ALA A 286 9.27 10.91 16.80
CA ALA A 286 10.64 11.43 16.92
C ALA A 286 11.49 10.63 17.91
N ASN A 287 10.88 9.86 18.81
CA ASN A 287 11.56 8.96 19.73
C ASN A 287 12.02 7.68 18.99
N ILE A 288 13.33 7.38 19.08
CA ILE A 288 13.93 6.26 18.35
C ILE A 288 13.47 4.89 18.87
N GLU A 289 13.13 4.79 20.16
CA GLU A 289 12.60 3.54 20.73
C GLU A 289 11.22 3.22 20.14
N ASN A 290 10.36 4.23 20.05
CA ASN A 290 9.04 4.09 19.42
C ASN A 290 9.14 3.71 17.93
N LEU A 291 10.07 4.31 17.19
CA LEU A 291 10.34 3.93 15.79
C LEU A 291 10.85 2.49 15.67
N ARG A 292 11.72 2.06 16.58
CA ARG A 292 12.20 0.68 16.64
C ARG A 292 11.04 -0.28 16.93
N ASP A 293 10.21 0.03 17.91
CA ASP A 293 9.10 -0.82 18.31
C ASP A 293 8.05 -0.91 17.22
N LEU A 294 7.77 0.19 16.52
CA LEU A 294 6.96 0.19 15.31
C LEU A 294 7.57 -0.73 14.24
N ALA A 295 8.85 -0.57 13.91
CA ALA A 295 9.54 -1.40 12.93
C ALA A 295 9.52 -2.90 13.31
N VAL A 296 9.68 -3.21 14.60
CA VAL A 296 9.61 -4.58 15.12
C VAL A 296 8.19 -5.13 15.00
N SER A 297 7.16 -4.34 15.30
CA SER A 297 5.77 -4.77 15.22
C SER A 297 5.33 -5.10 13.77
N LEU A 298 5.95 -4.45 12.78
CA LEU A 298 5.65 -4.68 11.36
C LEU A 298 6.31 -5.95 10.79
N ARG A 299 7.16 -6.66 11.55
CA ARG A 299 7.85 -7.88 11.07
C ARG A 299 6.91 -9.03 10.70
N GLU A 300 5.73 -9.06 11.28
CA GLU A 300 4.73 -10.10 11.03
C GLU A 300 3.97 -9.87 9.72
N LEU A 301 3.98 -8.63 9.21
CA LEU A 301 3.36 -8.29 7.94
C LEU A 301 4.14 -8.89 6.77
N ARG A 302 3.41 -9.48 5.84
CA ARG A 302 3.96 -9.93 4.56
C ARG A 302 3.59 -8.92 3.47
N PRO A 303 4.35 -8.81 2.38
CA PRO A 303 4.03 -7.88 1.30
C PRO A 303 2.58 -7.97 0.80
N LYS A 304 2.01 -9.16 0.71
CA LYS A 304 0.61 -9.40 0.31
C LYS A 304 -0.43 -8.86 1.30
N ASP A 305 -0.03 -8.64 2.56
CA ASP A 305 -0.89 -8.12 3.62
C ASP A 305 -0.86 -6.59 3.67
N ILE A 306 -0.05 -5.94 2.80
CA ILE A 306 0.00 -4.49 2.64
C ILE A 306 -0.80 -4.10 1.41
N THR A 307 -1.73 -3.18 1.60
CA THR A 307 -2.64 -2.70 0.56
C THR A 307 -2.45 -1.21 0.35
N PHE A 308 -2.32 -0.77 -0.90
CA PHE A 308 -2.35 0.64 -1.26
C PHE A 308 -3.61 0.92 -2.09
N THR A 309 -4.31 1.99 -1.75
CA THR A 309 -5.50 2.44 -2.47
C THR A 309 -5.55 3.96 -2.55
N THR A 310 -6.38 4.48 -3.43
CA THR A 310 -6.66 5.92 -3.48
C THR A 310 -8.02 6.19 -2.85
N MET A 311 -8.12 7.23 -2.01
CA MET A 311 -9.41 7.71 -1.51
C MET A 311 -10.41 7.81 -2.67
N PRO A 312 -11.56 7.16 -2.61
CA PRO A 312 -12.55 7.18 -3.68
C PRO A 312 -13.03 8.61 -3.98
N TRP A 313 -12.90 9.03 -5.22
CA TRP A 313 -13.19 10.39 -5.67
C TRP A 313 -14.08 10.41 -6.93
N LYS A 314 -14.59 11.58 -7.25
CA LYS A 314 -15.30 11.92 -8.48
C LYS A 314 -14.86 13.30 -8.96
N PRO A 315 -14.94 13.61 -10.27
CA PRO A 315 -14.68 14.96 -10.77
C PRO A 315 -15.60 16.00 -10.10
N SER A 316 -15.08 17.21 -9.84
CA SER A 316 -15.85 18.30 -9.24
C SER A 316 -16.67 19.13 -10.23
N GLY A 317 -16.50 18.91 -11.51
CA GLY A 317 -17.21 19.64 -12.57
C GLY A 317 -16.44 20.85 -13.13
N ASP A 318 -15.36 21.30 -12.48
CA ASP A 318 -14.47 22.36 -12.99
C ASP A 318 -13.35 21.80 -13.90
N GLY A 319 -13.26 20.48 -14.04
CA GLY A 319 -12.25 19.77 -14.82
C GLY A 319 -10.85 19.80 -14.22
N ALA A 320 -10.62 20.48 -13.08
CA ALA A 320 -9.31 20.68 -12.47
C ALA A 320 -9.21 20.12 -11.05
N THR A 321 -10.34 19.91 -10.37
CA THR A 321 -10.39 19.40 -9.00
C THR A 321 -11.24 18.14 -8.90
N VAL A 322 -11.10 17.44 -7.79
CA VAL A 322 -11.89 16.22 -7.48
C VAL A 322 -12.60 16.38 -6.15
N GLN A 323 -13.65 15.63 -5.94
CA GLN A 323 -14.42 15.60 -4.69
C GLN A 323 -14.48 14.17 -4.16
N VAL A 324 -14.58 14.02 -2.84
CA VAL A 324 -14.77 12.71 -2.21
C VAL A 324 -16.07 12.06 -2.71
N ALA A 325 -15.96 10.85 -3.22
CA ALA A 325 -17.12 10.03 -3.57
C ALA A 325 -17.65 9.31 -2.32
N LYS A 326 -18.35 10.05 -1.44
CA LYS A 326 -18.73 9.63 -0.08
C LYS A 326 -19.29 8.22 0.00
N LYS A 327 -20.20 7.82 -0.92
CA LYS A 327 -20.79 6.47 -0.94
C LYS A 327 -19.75 5.36 -1.10
N ARG A 328 -18.64 5.63 -1.80
CA ARG A 328 -17.53 4.69 -2.02
C ARG A 328 -16.44 4.83 -0.96
N ALA A 329 -16.25 6.04 -0.42
CA ALA A 329 -15.22 6.32 0.58
C ALA A 329 -15.63 5.88 1.99
N ASN A 330 -16.91 6.03 2.37
CA ASN A 330 -17.37 5.69 3.71
C ASN A 330 -17.04 4.23 4.10
N PRO A 331 -17.30 3.19 3.29
CA PRO A 331 -16.92 1.83 3.66
C PRO A 331 -15.42 1.62 3.90
N LEU A 332 -14.55 2.39 3.22
CA LEU A 332 -13.11 2.38 3.47
C LEU A 332 -12.79 3.00 4.83
N TRP A 333 -13.37 4.17 5.13
CA TRP A 333 -13.16 4.85 6.41
C TRP A 333 -13.75 4.06 7.57
N ASP A 334 -14.92 3.45 7.39
CA ASP A 334 -15.55 2.57 8.38
C ASP A 334 -14.69 1.33 8.68
N ALA A 335 -14.03 0.76 7.66
CA ALA A 335 -13.13 -0.37 7.86
C ALA A 335 -11.91 0.04 8.71
N ILE A 336 -11.30 1.18 8.42
CA ILE A 336 -10.18 1.72 9.20
C ILE A 336 -10.63 2.06 10.63
N ALA A 337 -11.76 2.76 10.79
CA ALA A 337 -12.29 3.14 12.10
C ALA A 337 -12.60 1.95 13.02
N ASN A 338 -13.02 0.83 12.43
CA ASN A 338 -13.37 -0.39 13.16
C ASN A 338 -12.24 -1.45 13.16
N ASP A 339 -11.05 -1.08 12.73
CA ASP A 339 -9.88 -1.97 12.66
C ASP A 339 -10.15 -3.28 11.91
N THR A 340 -10.91 -3.19 10.81
CA THR A 340 -11.28 -4.33 9.98
C THR A 340 -10.52 -4.33 8.65
N PRO A 341 -10.19 -5.52 8.09
CA PRO A 341 -9.44 -5.61 6.85
C PRO A 341 -10.10 -4.91 5.67
N TRP A 342 -9.29 -4.26 4.84
CA TRP A 342 -9.69 -3.65 3.58
C TRP A 342 -8.83 -4.11 2.39
N PRO A 343 -9.39 -4.45 1.20
CA PRO A 343 -10.84 -4.61 0.99
C PRO A 343 -11.41 -5.69 1.91
N PRO A 344 -12.72 -5.67 2.21
CA PRO A 344 -13.32 -6.71 3.02
C PRO A 344 -12.95 -8.07 2.46
N LYS A 345 -12.45 -8.96 3.32
CA LYS A 345 -12.19 -10.35 2.89
C LYS A 345 -13.47 -10.89 2.33
N ALA A 346 -13.45 -11.38 1.11
CA ALA A 346 -14.56 -12.16 0.58
C ALA A 346 -14.87 -13.25 1.60
N ASN A 347 -16.15 -13.43 1.92
CA ASN A 347 -16.55 -14.62 2.67
C ASN A 347 -15.97 -15.82 1.93
N ALA A 348 -15.48 -16.82 2.65
CA ALA A 348 -14.92 -18.04 2.04
C ALA A 348 -15.88 -18.66 1.00
N ASP A 349 -17.17 -18.35 1.11
CA ASP A 349 -18.23 -18.76 0.19
C ASP A 349 -18.42 -17.84 -1.03
N GLN A 350 -17.76 -16.68 -1.09
CA GLN A 350 -17.82 -15.75 -2.24
C GLN A 350 -16.42 -15.24 -2.57
N PRO A 351 -15.71 -15.87 -3.53
CA PRO A 351 -14.42 -15.38 -3.99
C PRO A 351 -14.58 -13.96 -4.57
N LEU A 352 -13.56 -13.11 -4.39
CA LEU A 352 -13.49 -11.78 -5.02
C LEU A 352 -13.42 -11.95 -6.54
N LEU A 353 -14.58 -11.88 -7.16
CA LEU A 353 -14.70 -11.96 -8.62
C LEU A 353 -14.53 -10.57 -9.21
N LYS A 354 -13.58 -10.44 -10.14
CA LYS A 354 -13.20 -9.14 -10.76
C LYS A 354 -13.97 -8.85 -12.05
N LYS A 355 -14.65 -9.85 -12.63
CA LYS A 355 -15.43 -9.72 -13.87
C LYS A 355 -16.91 -9.98 -13.63
N ALA A 356 -17.74 -9.07 -14.12
CA ALA A 356 -19.19 -9.21 -14.07
C ALA A 356 -19.67 -10.27 -15.06
N PRO A 357 -20.76 -11.04 -14.77
CA PRO A 357 -21.27 -12.06 -15.69
C PRO A 357 -21.53 -11.55 -17.11
N GLU A 358 -21.99 -10.31 -17.28
CA GLU A 358 -22.25 -9.67 -18.58
C GLU A 358 -20.97 -9.44 -19.41
N GLU A 359 -19.83 -9.41 -18.79
CA GLU A 359 -18.52 -9.30 -19.46
C GLU A 359 -17.95 -10.66 -19.86
N VAL A 360 -18.55 -11.77 -19.38
CA VAL A 360 -18.09 -13.14 -19.60
C VAL A 360 -18.85 -13.77 -20.75
N ARG A 361 -18.15 -14.08 -21.83
CA ARG A 361 -18.71 -14.74 -23.02
C ARG A 361 -18.62 -16.25 -22.87
N VAL A 362 -19.74 -16.94 -23.05
CA VAL A 362 -19.84 -18.37 -22.82
C VAL A 362 -20.40 -19.11 -24.05
N GLU A 363 -19.74 -20.16 -24.48
CA GLU A 363 -20.28 -21.17 -25.38
C GLU A 363 -20.61 -22.42 -24.57
N ILE A 364 -21.81 -22.95 -24.71
CA ILE A 364 -22.25 -24.17 -24.04
C ILE A 364 -22.09 -25.35 -25.01
N ILE A 365 -21.38 -26.37 -24.59
CA ILE A 365 -21.17 -27.63 -25.30
C ILE A 365 -21.96 -28.73 -24.57
N ASN A 366 -23.09 -29.10 -25.15
CA ASN A 366 -23.97 -30.10 -24.56
C ASN A 366 -23.54 -31.53 -24.96
N ALA A 367 -22.85 -32.19 -24.04
CA ALA A 367 -22.42 -33.60 -24.14
C ALA A 367 -23.30 -34.58 -23.32
N THR A 368 -24.40 -34.09 -22.72
CA THR A 368 -25.30 -34.91 -21.86
C THR A 368 -26.04 -36.02 -22.59
N GLY A 369 -26.06 -35.99 -23.94
CA GLY A 369 -26.92 -36.87 -24.73
C GLY A 369 -28.44 -36.52 -24.68
N GLN A 370 -28.88 -35.71 -23.71
CA GLN A 370 -30.28 -35.41 -23.46
C GLN A 370 -30.79 -34.21 -24.29
N LYS A 371 -32.01 -34.26 -24.75
CA LYS A 371 -32.67 -33.15 -25.48
C LYS A 371 -33.06 -32.06 -24.48
N GLY A 372 -32.78 -30.79 -24.83
CA GLY A 372 -33.25 -29.63 -24.07
C GLY A 372 -32.31 -29.13 -22.99
N THR A 373 -31.37 -29.91 -22.51
CA THR A 373 -30.41 -29.54 -21.41
C THR A 373 -29.57 -28.33 -21.79
N GLY A 374 -29.07 -28.21 -23.01
CA GLY A 374 -28.35 -27.03 -23.48
C GLY A 374 -29.18 -25.73 -23.47
N LYS A 375 -30.50 -25.81 -23.76
CA LYS A 375 -31.39 -24.67 -23.63
C LYS A 375 -31.63 -24.30 -22.16
N GLN A 376 -31.70 -25.29 -21.29
CA GLN A 376 -31.84 -25.10 -19.84
C GLN A 376 -30.63 -24.39 -19.26
N ALA A 377 -29.43 -24.88 -19.56
CA ALA A 377 -28.18 -24.24 -19.16
C ALA A 377 -28.06 -22.81 -19.70
N LYS A 378 -28.43 -22.57 -20.96
CA LYS A 378 -28.49 -21.22 -21.51
C LYS A 378 -29.38 -20.30 -20.67
N ARG A 379 -30.57 -20.78 -20.28
CA ARG A 379 -31.50 -19.99 -19.46
C ARG A 379 -30.88 -19.70 -18.09
N ALA A 380 -30.32 -20.71 -17.43
CA ALA A 380 -29.70 -20.58 -16.11
C ALA A 380 -28.56 -19.53 -16.12
N LEU A 381 -27.64 -19.61 -17.08
CA LEU A 381 -26.56 -18.65 -17.21
C LEU A 381 -27.02 -17.25 -17.64
N THR A 382 -28.00 -17.15 -18.55
CA THR A 382 -28.50 -15.85 -18.98
C THR A 382 -29.31 -15.15 -17.89
N GLN A 383 -29.99 -15.88 -17.02
CA GLN A 383 -30.68 -15.32 -15.84
C GLN A 383 -29.69 -14.68 -14.86
N GLU A 384 -28.49 -15.22 -14.77
CA GLU A 384 -27.40 -14.67 -13.95
C GLU A 384 -26.54 -13.63 -14.69
N GLY A 385 -26.96 -13.22 -15.90
CA GLY A 385 -26.35 -12.13 -16.67
C GLY A 385 -25.26 -12.54 -17.65
N PHE A 386 -24.88 -13.81 -17.76
CA PHE A 386 -23.80 -14.24 -18.66
C PHE A 386 -24.17 -14.05 -20.14
N ASN A 387 -23.19 -13.66 -20.95
CA ASN A 387 -23.33 -13.53 -22.40
C ASN A 387 -23.14 -14.89 -23.09
N VAL A 388 -24.21 -15.67 -23.16
CA VAL A 388 -24.21 -16.98 -23.85
C VAL A 388 -24.29 -16.81 -25.36
N VAL A 389 -23.14 -16.89 -26.02
CA VAL A 389 -23.00 -16.62 -27.47
C VAL A 389 -23.45 -17.80 -28.34
N ASN A 390 -23.29 -19.04 -27.84
CA ASN A 390 -23.64 -20.24 -28.63
C ASN A 390 -24.03 -21.42 -27.72
N VAL A 391 -24.81 -22.36 -28.29
CA VAL A 391 -25.11 -23.65 -27.66
C VAL A 391 -24.91 -24.73 -28.71
N LYS A 392 -23.86 -25.52 -28.58
CA LYS A 392 -23.48 -26.61 -29.48
C LYS A 392 -23.95 -27.95 -28.88
N LYS A 393 -24.67 -28.74 -29.71
CA LYS A 393 -24.98 -30.12 -29.36
C LYS A 393 -23.93 -31.05 -29.99
N ILE A 394 -23.40 -31.98 -29.22
CA ILE A 394 -22.48 -32.99 -29.72
C ILE A 394 -23.28 -34.18 -30.19
N LYS A 395 -22.85 -34.77 -31.31
CA LYS A 395 -23.36 -36.08 -31.76
C LYS A 395 -22.78 -37.19 -30.91
N ASP A 396 -23.57 -38.26 -30.69
CA ASP A 396 -23.13 -39.39 -29.86
C ASP A 396 -21.84 -40.04 -30.34
N SER A 397 -21.56 -39.99 -31.67
CA SER A 397 -20.30 -40.47 -32.26
C SER A 397 -19.05 -39.66 -31.84
N ASN A 398 -19.17 -38.45 -31.33
CA ASN A 398 -18.08 -37.55 -31.02
C ASN A 398 -17.94 -37.30 -29.50
N LEU A 399 -18.71 -37.99 -28.67
CA LEU A 399 -18.63 -37.83 -27.19
C LEU A 399 -17.27 -38.15 -26.65
N GLY A 400 -16.51 -39.08 -27.22
CA GLY A 400 -15.16 -39.42 -26.80
C GLY A 400 -14.09 -38.35 -27.05
N GLU A 401 -14.43 -37.31 -27.81
CA GLU A 401 -13.53 -36.16 -28.06
C GLU A 401 -13.60 -35.11 -26.96
N TYR A 402 -14.52 -35.24 -26.01
CA TYR A 402 -14.77 -34.29 -24.94
C TYR A 402 -14.55 -34.92 -23.57
N PRO A 403 -14.29 -34.12 -22.53
CA PRO A 403 -14.17 -34.58 -21.16
C PRO A 403 -15.38 -35.41 -20.72
N SER A 404 -15.13 -36.43 -19.90
CA SER A 404 -16.19 -37.29 -19.32
C SER A 404 -16.86 -36.66 -18.08
N GLN A 405 -16.44 -35.51 -17.67
CA GLN A 405 -16.99 -34.72 -16.56
C GLN A 405 -17.26 -33.28 -17.01
N ASP A 406 -18.16 -32.60 -16.33
CA ASP A 406 -18.39 -31.19 -16.55
C ASP A 406 -17.07 -30.44 -16.44
N THR A 407 -16.71 -29.68 -17.48
CA THR A 407 -15.41 -29.01 -17.56
C THR A 407 -15.57 -27.63 -18.18
N ILE A 408 -14.82 -26.66 -17.68
CA ILE A 408 -14.70 -25.35 -18.27
C ILE A 408 -13.36 -25.23 -18.98
N TRP A 409 -13.39 -25.01 -20.30
CA TRP A 409 -12.23 -24.66 -21.10
C TRP A 409 -12.13 -23.14 -21.25
N PHE A 410 -10.94 -22.60 -21.02
CA PHE A 410 -10.69 -21.16 -21.12
C PHE A 410 -9.26 -20.86 -21.58
N ASP A 411 -9.05 -19.73 -22.20
CA ASP A 411 -7.71 -19.23 -22.52
C ASP A 411 -7.02 -18.74 -21.24
N PRO A 412 -5.75 -19.11 -20.95
CA PRO A 412 -5.03 -18.67 -19.75
C PRO A 412 -5.03 -17.14 -19.52
N ASN A 413 -5.08 -16.35 -20.60
CA ASN A 413 -5.16 -14.89 -20.50
C ASN A 413 -6.52 -14.37 -19.99
N TRP A 414 -7.50 -15.26 -19.82
CA TRP A 414 -8.86 -14.94 -19.38
C TRP A 414 -9.26 -15.64 -18.07
N ASP A 415 -8.26 -16.00 -17.26
CA ASP A 415 -8.45 -16.68 -15.97
C ASP A 415 -9.40 -15.92 -15.02
N VAL A 416 -9.33 -14.60 -15.02
CA VAL A 416 -10.21 -13.72 -14.21
C VAL A 416 -11.68 -13.90 -14.58
N SER A 417 -11.98 -13.99 -15.89
CA SER A 417 -13.33 -14.24 -16.39
C SER A 417 -13.76 -15.68 -16.10
N ALA A 418 -12.84 -16.65 -16.22
CA ALA A 418 -13.10 -18.05 -15.90
C ALA A 418 -13.50 -18.23 -14.43
N LYS A 419 -12.87 -17.54 -13.48
CA LYS A 419 -13.23 -17.57 -12.06
C LYS A 419 -14.69 -17.19 -11.80
N THR A 420 -15.21 -16.20 -12.51
CA THR A 420 -16.64 -15.82 -12.43
C THR A 420 -17.56 -16.95 -12.90
N LEU A 421 -17.22 -17.59 -14.00
CA LEU A 421 -17.99 -18.70 -14.54
C LEU A 421 -17.92 -19.95 -13.67
N ILE A 422 -16.73 -20.31 -13.18
CA ILE A 422 -16.51 -21.42 -12.24
C ILE A 422 -17.37 -21.23 -10.99
N TYR A 423 -17.30 -20.07 -10.37
CA TYR A 423 -18.10 -19.78 -9.18
C TYR A 423 -19.60 -19.91 -9.43
N SER A 424 -20.09 -19.37 -10.53
CA SER A 424 -21.52 -19.37 -10.86
C SER A 424 -22.04 -20.76 -11.18
N THR A 425 -21.27 -21.56 -11.94
CA THR A 425 -21.68 -22.90 -12.36
C THR A 425 -21.41 -23.97 -11.29
N GLY A 426 -20.43 -23.75 -10.41
CA GLY A 426 -19.92 -24.73 -9.46
C GLY A 426 -19.12 -25.86 -10.14
N ILE A 427 -18.68 -25.67 -11.39
CA ILE A 427 -17.82 -26.62 -12.12
C ILE A 427 -16.37 -26.30 -11.77
N ASP A 428 -15.76 -27.13 -10.94
CA ASP A 428 -14.37 -26.93 -10.47
C ASP A 428 -13.33 -27.56 -11.42
N ASN A 429 -13.75 -28.47 -12.31
CA ASN A 429 -12.85 -29.05 -13.29
C ASN A 429 -12.63 -28.06 -14.45
N THR A 430 -11.38 -27.69 -14.64
CA THR A 430 -11.02 -26.65 -15.63
C THR A 430 -9.79 -27.06 -16.44
N GLU A 431 -9.77 -26.62 -17.69
CA GLU A 431 -8.65 -26.82 -18.59
C GLU A 431 -8.27 -25.51 -19.29
N ALA A 432 -7.00 -25.16 -19.20
CA ALA A 432 -6.46 -23.98 -19.88
C ALA A 432 -6.10 -24.35 -21.32
N VAL A 433 -6.75 -23.70 -22.29
CA VAL A 433 -6.55 -23.92 -23.73
C VAL A 433 -5.97 -22.65 -24.37
N PRO A 434 -4.64 -22.56 -24.55
CA PRO A 434 -4.01 -21.39 -25.15
C PRO A 434 -4.54 -21.07 -26.55
N GLY A 435 -4.83 -19.80 -26.82
CA GLY A 435 -5.33 -19.34 -28.13
C GLY A 435 -6.83 -19.49 -28.35
N GLN A 436 -7.58 -19.95 -27.35
CA GLN A 436 -9.05 -20.03 -27.42
C GLN A 436 -9.71 -18.64 -27.43
N GLY A 437 -9.03 -17.61 -26.91
CA GLY A 437 -9.53 -16.25 -26.82
C GLY A 437 -10.61 -16.06 -25.75
N GLY A 438 -11.33 -14.93 -25.80
CA GLY A 438 -12.21 -14.46 -24.73
C GLY A 438 -13.56 -15.19 -24.59
N THR A 439 -13.81 -16.30 -25.31
CA THR A 439 -15.06 -17.09 -25.17
C THR A 439 -14.74 -18.40 -24.44
N MET A 440 -15.32 -18.58 -23.25
CA MET A 440 -15.15 -19.79 -22.45
C MET A 440 -16.13 -20.86 -22.90
N GLN A 441 -15.71 -22.11 -22.85
CA GLN A 441 -16.55 -23.24 -23.20
C GLN A 441 -16.93 -24.03 -21.95
N VAL A 442 -18.24 -24.19 -21.73
CA VAL A 442 -18.79 -25.05 -20.69
C VAL A 442 -19.19 -26.37 -21.32
N ILE A 443 -18.41 -27.42 -21.13
CA ILE A 443 -18.70 -28.77 -21.54
C ILE A 443 -19.56 -29.41 -20.45
N MET A 444 -20.80 -29.74 -20.80
CA MET A 444 -21.75 -30.33 -19.85
C MET A 444 -21.94 -31.82 -20.17
N THR A 445 -21.63 -32.67 -19.21
CA THR A 445 -21.97 -34.11 -19.20
C THR A 445 -23.21 -34.36 -18.36
N ASP A 446 -23.50 -33.47 -17.41
CA ASP A 446 -24.71 -33.42 -16.59
C ASP A 446 -25.54 -32.17 -16.87
N PRO A 447 -26.89 -32.20 -16.64
CA PRO A 447 -27.73 -31.04 -16.84
C PRO A 447 -27.45 -29.90 -15.89
N LEU A 448 -27.00 -28.76 -16.37
CA LEU A 448 -26.88 -27.51 -15.60
C LEU A 448 -28.27 -26.85 -15.50
N THR A 449 -28.94 -27.03 -14.37
CA THR A 449 -30.33 -26.58 -14.15
C THR A 449 -30.44 -25.21 -13.52
N SER A 450 -29.43 -24.80 -12.77
CA SER A 450 -29.32 -23.49 -12.10
C SER A 450 -27.87 -23.04 -12.06
N ALA A 451 -27.66 -21.75 -11.94
CA ALA A 451 -26.38 -21.12 -11.70
C ALA A 451 -26.47 -20.26 -10.43
N ARG A 452 -25.36 -20.11 -9.72
CA ARG A 452 -25.33 -19.24 -8.53
C ARG A 452 -25.32 -17.78 -8.99
N SER A 453 -26.06 -16.95 -8.29
CA SER A 453 -26.03 -15.52 -8.52
C SER A 453 -24.62 -14.97 -8.21
N VAL A 454 -24.11 -14.23 -9.16
CA VAL A 454 -22.83 -13.53 -9.01
C VAL A 454 -23.16 -12.06 -8.77
N SER A 455 -23.20 -11.67 -7.54
CA SER A 455 -23.27 -10.26 -7.18
C SER A 455 -21.85 -9.72 -7.09
N ILE A 456 -21.30 -9.29 -8.23
CA ILE A 456 -20.21 -8.33 -8.17
C ILE A 456 -20.89 -7.03 -7.81
N ALA A 457 -20.94 -6.69 -6.53
CA ALA A 457 -21.39 -5.37 -6.14
C ALA A 457 -20.57 -4.38 -6.98
N LYS A 458 -21.22 -3.55 -7.77
CA LYS A 458 -20.59 -2.46 -8.54
C LYS A 458 -19.68 -1.62 -7.64
N VAL A 459 -19.97 -1.61 -6.36
CA VAL A 459 -19.18 -1.06 -5.26
C VAL A 459 -17.87 -1.84 -5.04
N ALA A 460 -17.85 -3.18 -5.12
CA ALA A 460 -16.62 -3.96 -4.95
C ALA A 460 -15.68 -3.80 -6.16
N GLN A 461 -16.22 -3.74 -7.37
CA GLN A 461 -15.45 -3.50 -8.59
C GLN A 461 -14.82 -2.11 -8.60
N ASP A 462 -15.58 -1.06 -8.21
CA ASP A 462 -15.06 0.31 -8.06
C ASP A 462 -14.08 0.46 -6.89
N LEU A 463 -14.19 -0.38 -5.85
CA LEU A 463 -13.34 -0.33 -4.66
C LEU A 463 -12.02 -1.11 -4.86
N THR A 464 -12.04 -2.20 -5.65
CA THR A 464 -10.85 -3.04 -5.91
C THR A 464 -10.08 -2.64 -7.16
N ALA A 465 -10.69 -1.90 -8.09
CA ALA A 465 -10.04 -1.46 -9.34
C ALA A 465 -8.81 -0.55 -9.13
N ASN A 466 -8.66 0.04 -7.94
CA ASN A 466 -7.54 0.90 -7.57
C ASN A 466 -6.78 0.40 -6.34
N VAL A 467 -6.85 -0.89 -6.04
CA VAL A 467 -6.13 -1.51 -4.91
C VAL A 467 -4.91 -2.23 -5.44
N ASN A 468 -3.73 -1.81 -5.01
CA ASN A 468 -2.45 -2.46 -5.28
C ASN A 468 -2.01 -3.19 -4.01
N THR A 469 -1.62 -4.45 -4.11
CA THR A 469 -1.02 -5.20 -3.00
C THR A 469 0.49 -5.17 -3.07
N GLY A 470 1.16 -5.32 -1.93
CA GLY A 470 2.61 -5.26 -1.85
C GLY A 470 3.34 -6.37 -2.61
N ASP A 471 2.64 -7.42 -3.05
CA ASP A 471 3.19 -8.54 -3.81
C ASP A 471 2.95 -8.45 -5.34
N GLU A 472 2.22 -7.44 -5.82
CA GLU A 472 1.98 -7.26 -7.26
C GLU A 472 3.27 -7.02 -8.04
N ASN A 473 3.40 -7.71 -9.17
CA ASN A 473 4.51 -7.53 -10.09
C ASN A 473 4.12 -6.50 -11.17
N PHE A 474 4.78 -5.34 -11.17
CA PHE A 474 4.39 -4.19 -11.98
C PHE A 474 4.58 -4.35 -13.48
N CYS A 475 5.30 -5.36 -13.93
CA CYS A 475 5.41 -5.69 -15.35
C CYS A 475 4.27 -6.57 -15.86
N ALA A 476 3.37 -7.01 -15.00
CA ALA A 476 2.29 -7.95 -15.31
C ALA A 476 0.89 -7.31 -15.34
N SER A 477 0.80 -5.98 -15.23
CA SER A 477 -0.49 -5.25 -15.19
C SER A 477 -0.84 -4.62 -16.53
#